data_6943f9b3394a014674a5c3ac3f95050d
#
_entry.id   6943f9b3394a014674a5c3ac3f95050d
#
_cell.length_a   1.000
_cell.length_b   1.000
_cell.length_c   1.000
_cell.angle_alpha   90.00
_cell.angle_beta   90.00
_cell.angle_gamma   90.00
#
_symmetry.space_group_name_H-M   'P 1'
#
loop_
_entity.id
_entity.type
_entity.pdbx_description
1 polymer ?
#
loop_
_entity_poly.entity_id
_entity_poly.type
_entity_poly.pdbx_seq_one_letter_code
_entity_poly.pdbx_strand_id
1 'polypeptide(L)'
;HDVYGFDLRESQYIDSFACNAFDTDTLRKVITEGNYDTVINCIGVLNQFAEQNHALASFLNSYFPHFLADVTKDSNTQVIHMSTDCVFSGKRGSYTESDFQDGETFYDRSKALGELNDEKNITLRNSIVGPDINPKGIGLLNWFLHQEGEINGYTKAMWTGQTTLQLAKTMEQAA
;
A
#
# COMPACT_ATOMS: atom_id res chain seq x y z
N HIS A 1 -15.87 14.03 1.63
CA HIS A 1 -14.67 14.08 0.77
C HIS A 1 -15.06 13.81 -0.68
N ASP A 2 -14.48 14.58 -1.60
CA ASP A 2 -14.55 14.30 -3.03
C ASP A 2 -13.39 13.37 -3.36
N VAL A 3 -13.68 12.14 -3.81
CA VAL A 3 -12.68 11.09 -4.03
C VAL A 3 -12.58 10.76 -5.51
N TYR A 4 -11.37 10.83 -6.05
CA TYR A 4 -11.05 10.48 -7.42
C TYR A 4 -10.11 9.28 -7.47
N GLY A 5 -10.39 8.33 -8.36
CA GLY A 5 -9.60 7.10 -8.50
C GLY A 5 -8.65 7.13 -9.70
N PHE A 6 -7.48 6.52 -9.49
CA PHE A 6 -6.52 6.19 -10.54
C PHE A 6 -6.19 4.72 -10.45
N ASP A 7 -6.49 3.96 -11.47
CA ASP A 7 -6.19 2.54 -11.55
C ASP A 7 -5.99 2.15 -13.03
N LEU A 8 -5.58 0.94 -13.29
CA LEU A 8 -5.54 0.38 -14.66
C LEU A 8 -6.91 0.30 -15.31
N ARG A 9 -7.99 0.39 -14.54
CA ARG A 9 -9.38 0.36 -14.98
C ARG A 9 -10.18 1.41 -14.22
N GLU A 10 -11.17 1.96 -14.88
CA GLU A 10 -12.10 2.89 -14.23
C GLU A 10 -12.92 2.18 -13.15
N SER A 11 -13.19 2.90 -12.07
CA SER A 11 -14.02 2.45 -10.97
C SER A 11 -15.51 2.62 -11.31
N GLN A 12 -16.35 1.70 -10.84
CA GLN A 12 -17.80 1.86 -10.89
C GLN A 12 -18.38 2.57 -9.66
N TYR A 13 -17.53 2.91 -8.67
CA TYR A 13 -17.96 3.44 -7.38
C TYR A 13 -17.61 4.90 -7.16
N ILE A 14 -16.58 5.41 -7.82
CA ILE A 14 -16.09 6.78 -7.70
C ILE A 14 -15.67 7.30 -9.08
N ASP A 15 -15.65 8.60 -9.24
CA ASP A 15 -15.08 9.23 -10.41
C ASP A 15 -13.61 8.80 -10.54
N SER A 16 -13.27 8.28 -11.69
CA SER A 16 -11.93 7.71 -11.89
C SER A 16 -11.55 7.73 -13.36
N PHE A 17 -10.26 7.59 -13.62
CA PHE A 17 -9.77 7.36 -14.95
C PHE A 17 -8.68 6.29 -14.98
N ALA A 18 -8.65 5.56 -16.09
CA ALA A 18 -7.67 4.54 -16.31
C ALA A 18 -6.31 5.17 -16.58
N CYS A 19 -5.33 4.86 -15.73
CA CYS A 19 -3.97 5.31 -15.89
C CYS A 19 -3.00 4.24 -15.39
N ASN A 20 -1.91 4.05 -16.13
CA ASN A 20 -0.85 3.14 -15.72
C ASN A 20 0.16 3.90 -14.85
N ALA A 21 0.56 3.31 -13.71
CA ALA A 21 1.57 3.90 -12.83
C ALA A 21 2.94 4.14 -13.51
N PHE A 22 3.20 3.47 -14.65
CA PHE A 22 4.39 3.73 -15.48
C PHE A 22 4.27 4.99 -16.35
N ASP A 23 3.07 5.51 -16.57
CA ASP A 23 2.85 6.78 -17.26
C ASP A 23 3.01 7.94 -16.27
N THR A 24 4.25 8.16 -15.86
CA THR A 24 4.63 9.17 -14.87
C THR A 24 4.35 10.60 -15.35
N ASP A 25 4.36 10.85 -16.65
CA ASP A 25 4.07 12.18 -17.21
C ASP A 25 2.59 12.54 -17.06
N THR A 26 1.70 11.61 -17.42
CA THR A 26 0.25 11.78 -17.21
C THR A 26 -0.07 11.92 -15.73
N LEU A 27 0.50 11.05 -14.87
CA LEU A 27 0.28 11.13 -13.43
C LEU A 27 0.75 12.46 -12.83
N ARG A 28 1.94 12.92 -13.20
CA ARG A 28 2.47 14.23 -12.78
C ARG A 28 1.49 15.35 -13.14
N LYS A 29 1.05 15.38 -14.39
CA LYS A 29 0.11 16.39 -14.88
C LYS A 29 -1.20 16.37 -14.08
N VAL A 30 -1.81 15.19 -13.94
CA VAL A 30 -3.09 15.05 -13.24
C VAL A 30 -2.98 15.43 -11.77
N ILE A 31 -1.94 15.01 -11.07
CA ILE A 31 -1.72 15.35 -9.65
C ILE A 31 -1.52 16.86 -9.50
N THR A 32 -0.71 17.46 -10.37
CA THR A 32 -0.40 18.89 -10.29
C THR A 32 -1.61 19.77 -10.65
N GLU A 33 -2.37 19.40 -11.71
CA GLU A 33 -3.53 20.17 -12.18
C GLU A 33 -4.79 19.92 -11.32
N GLY A 34 -4.89 18.74 -10.69
CA GLY A 34 -6.06 18.34 -9.89
C GLY A 34 -6.16 19.05 -8.54
N ASN A 35 -5.06 19.64 -8.07
CA ASN A 35 -5.02 20.44 -6.85
C ASN A 35 -5.61 19.69 -5.63
N TYR A 36 -5.24 18.43 -5.47
CA TYR A 36 -5.74 17.55 -4.41
C TYR A 36 -5.13 17.90 -3.05
N ASP A 37 -5.90 17.78 -1.98
CA ASP A 37 -5.40 17.91 -0.61
C ASP A 37 -4.53 16.71 -0.23
N THR A 38 -4.95 15.51 -0.63
CA THR A 38 -4.26 14.26 -0.27
C THR A 38 -4.20 13.30 -1.47
N VAL A 39 -3.06 12.66 -1.66
CA VAL A 39 -2.85 11.54 -2.58
C VAL A 39 -2.63 10.27 -1.78
N ILE A 40 -3.53 9.29 -1.88
CA ILE A 40 -3.41 8.01 -1.18
C ILE A 40 -2.82 6.97 -2.15
N ASN A 41 -1.63 6.48 -1.85
CA ASN A 41 -0.95 5.46 -2.65
C ASN A 41 -1.20 4.06 -2.10
N CYS A 42 -2.13 3.34 -2.72
CA CYS A 42 -2.42 1.93 -2.44
C CYS A 42 -1.76 0.97 -3.46
N ILE A 43 -0.99 1.49 -4.41
CA ILE A 43 -0.34 0.65 -5.44
C ILE A 43 0.86 -0.08 -4.85
N GLY A 44 0.96 -1.36 -5.17
CA GLY A 44 2.12 -2.17 -4.78
C GLY A 44 2.07 -3.58 -5.34
N VAL A 45 3.24 -4.20 -5.43
CA VAL A 45 3.41 -5.60 -5.81
C VAL A 45 3.59 -6.43 -4.55
N LEU A 46 2.75 -7.46 -4.38
CA LEU A 46 2.68 -8.24 -3.15
C LEU A 46 3.60 -9.48 -3.20
N ASN A 47 4.17 -9.83 -2.05
CA ASN A 47 4.79 -11.11 -1.71
C ASN A 47 5.49 -11.83 -2.89
N GLN A 48 4.98 -12.99 -3.27
CA GLN A 48 5.56 -13.84 -4.32
C GLN A 48 5.68 -13.16 -5.69
N PHE A 49 4.81 -12.21 -6.01
CA PHE A 49 4.93 -11.47 -7.28
C PHE A 49 6.13 -10.51 -7.25
N ALA A 50 6.46 -9.96 -6.09
CA ALA A 50 7.65 -9.14 -5.91
C ALA A 50 8.93 -9.99 -6.04
N GLU A 51 8.93 -11.23 -5.51
CA GLU A 51 10.04 -12.17 -5.66
C GLU A 51 10.22 -12.63 -7.13
N GLN A 52 9.15 -12.72 -7.89
CA GLN A 52 9.20 -13.14 -9.29
C GLN A 52 9.59 -12.01 -10.26
N ASN A 53 9.32 -10.76 -9.89
CA ASN A 53 9.60 -9.60 -10.74
C ASN A 53 10.18 -8.44 -9.94
N HIS A 54 11.48 -8.50 -9.70
CA HIS A 54 12.21 -7.49 -8.94
C HIS A 54 12.16 -6.09 -9.59
N ALA A 55 12.18 -6.00 -10.91
CA ALA A 55 12.12 -4.71 -11.60
C ALA A 55 10.76 -4.02 -11.37
N LEU A 56 9.67 -4.75 -11.50
CA LEU A 56 8.32 -4.25 -11.24
C LEU A 56 8.16 -3.84 -9.77
N ALA A 57 8.63 -4.69 -8.85
CA ALA A 57 8.57 -4.39 -7.41
C ALA A 57 9.44 -3.18 -7.04
N SER A 58 10.64 -3.05 -7.58
CA SER A 58 11.49 -1.87 -7.38
C SER A 58 10.82 -0.59 -7.87
N PHE A 59 10.14 -0.65 -9.01
CA PHE A 59 9.42 0.51 -9.52
C PHE A 59 8.21 0.86 -8.64
N LEU A 60 7.28 -0.07 -8.42
CA LEU A 60 6.01 0.22 -7.76
C LEU A 60 6.13 0.33 -6.23
N ASN A 61 6.95 -0.52 -5.59
CA ASN A 61 7.08 -0.53 -4.15
C ASN A 61 8.08 0.50 -3.62
N SER A 62 9.13 0.82 -4.42
CA SER A 62 10.21 1.70 -3.98
C SER A 62 10.20 3.07 -4.66
N TYR A 63 10.35 3.12 -5.98
CA TYR A 63 10.45 4.38 -6.71
C TYR A 63 9.14 5.18 -6.71
N PHE A 64 8.03 4.54 -6.96
CA PHE A 64 6.74 5.20 -7.18
C PHE A 64 6.25 6.05 -5.99
N PRO A 65 6.35 5.60 -4.72
CA PRO A 65 6.02 6.47 -3.58
C PRO A 65 6.85 7.75 -3.54
N HIS A 66 8.16 7.64 -3.79
CA HIS A 66 9.05 8.81 -3.83
C HIS A 66 8.76 9.72 -5.03
N PHE A 67 8.37 9.15 -6.18
CA PHE A 67 7.89 9.93 -7.32
C PHE A 67 6.66 10.77 -6.93
N LEU A 68 5.69 10.21 -6.22
CA LEU A 68 4.52 10.95 -5.75
C LEU A 68 4.91 12.07 -4.78
N ALA A 69 5.82 11.79 -3.85
CA ALA A 69 6.35 12.80 -2.94
C ALA A 69 7.10 13.93 -3.68
N ASP A 70 7.88 13.59 -4.72
CA ASP A 70 8.56 14.60 -5.57
C ASP A 70 7.55 15.46 -6.34
N VAL A 71 6.52 14.86 -6.90
CA VAL A 71 5.47 15.60 -7.63
C VAL A 71 4.75 16.60 -6.74
N THR A 72 4.53 16.25 -5.47
CA THR A 72 3.77 17.06 -4.52
C THR A 72 4.63 17.96 -3.64
N LYS A 73 5.97 17.92 -3.75
CA LYS A 73 6.90 18.57 -2.81
C LYS A 73 6.67 20.08 -2.62
N ASP A 74 6.35 20.77 -3.71
CA ASP A 74 6.17 22.23 -3.73
C ASP A 74 4.69 22.66 -3.58
N SER A 75 3.82 21.75 -3.18
CA SER A 75 2.38 21.98 -2.92
C SER A 75 2.01 21.63 -1.48
N ASN A 76 0.77 21.91 -1.08
CA ASN A 76 0.24 21.47 0.20
C ASN A 76 -0.28 20.03 0.17
N THR A 77 -0.28 19.38 -0.97
CA THR A 77 -0.76 18.01 -1.15
C THR A 77 0.07 17.02 -0.33
N GLN A 78 -0.56 16.33 0.60
CA GLN A 78 0.06 15.27 1.39
C GLN A 78 -0.01 13.93 0.65
N VAL A 79 1.03 13.11 0.76
CA VAL A 79 0.99 11.71 0.30
C VAL A 79 0.83 10.78 1.50
N ILE A 80 -0.20 9.93 1.47
CA ILE A 80 -0.37 8.81 2.40
C ILE A 80 0.02 7.54 1.66
N HIS A 81 1.13 6.91 2.06
CA HIS A 81 1.66 5.71 1.43
C HIS A 81 1.37 4.45 2.26
N MET A 82 0.84 3.43 1.58
CA MET A 82 0.62 2.11 2.17
C MET A 82 1.90 1.29 2.11
N SER A 83 2.55 1.11 3.27
CA SER A 83 3.63 0.15 3.47
C SER A 83 3.07 -1.16 4.07
N THR A 84 3.88 -1.90 4.79
CA THR A 84 3.55 -3.20 5.37
C THR A 84 4.28 -3.39 6.70
N ASP A 85 3.71 -4.18 7.60
CA ASP A 85 4.39 -4.67 8.79
C ASP A 85 5.54 -5.66 8.47
N CYS A 86 5.53 -6.26 7.28
CA CYS A 86 6.59 -7.13 6.79
C CYS A 86 7.95 -6.44 6.60
N VAL A 87 8.03 -5.11 6.69
CA VAL A 87 9.33 -4.42 6.76
C VAL A 87 10.14 -4.87 7.99
N PHE A 88 9.48 -5.47 8.98
CA PHE A 88 10.07 -6.10 10.15
C PHE A 88 10.02 -7.62 10.05
N SER A 89 11.11 -8.28 10.41
CA SER A 89 11.23 -9.75 10.35
C SER A 89 10.35 -10.49 11.38
N GLY A 90 9.85 -9.81 12.38
CA GLY A 90 9.10 -10.41 13.48
C GLY A 90 9.96 -11.14 14.53
N LYS A 91 11.27 -11.27 14.31
CA LYS A 91 12.17 -12.06 15.20
C LYS A 91 12.26 -11.53 16.62
N ARG A 92 12.23 -10.21 16.77
CA ARG A 92 12.32 -9.55 18.08
C ARG A 92 10.94 -9.35 18.72
N GLY A 93 9.95 -8.97 17.94
CA GLY A 93 8.65 -8.48 18.42
C GLY A 93 8.73 -7.06 19.00
N SER A 94 7.57 -6.49 19.32
CA SER A 94 7.42 -5.14 19.90
C SER A 94 8.22 -4.06 19.15
N TYR A 95 8.13 -4.06 17.82
CA TYR A 95 8.76 -3.05 16.98
C TYR A 95 8.07 -1.71 17.13
N THR A 96 8.84 -0.64 17.01
CA THR A 96 8.40 0.75 16.97
C THR A 96 8.69 1.36 15.60
N GLU A 97 8.15 2.54 15.34
CA GLU A 97 8.34 3.24 14.07
C GLU A 97 9.80 3.58 13.78
N SER A 98 10.60 3.79 14.83
CA SER A 98 12.04 4.14 14.74
C SER A 98 12.98 2.94 14.61
N ASP A 99 12.45 1.73 14.70
CA ASP A 99 13.28 0.53 14.60
C ASP A 99 13.80 0.31 13.18
N PHE A 100 14.98 -0.29 13.08
CA PHE A 100 15.54 -0.69 11.79
C PHE A 100 14.67 -1.76 11.11
N GLN A 101 14.36 -1.53 9.84
CA GLN A 101 13.58 -2.45 9.02
C GLN A 101 14.45 -3.64 8.62
N ASP A 102 14.27 -4.75 9.32
CA ASP A 102 15.07 -5.96 9.20
C ASP A 102 14.39 -7.08 8.38
N GLY A 103 13.38 -6.74 7.57
CA GLY A 103 12.72 -7.66 6.64
C GLY A 103 13.71 -8.25 5.63
N GLU A 104 13.51 -9.52 5.26
CA GLU A 104 14.53 -10.30 4.54
C GLU A 104 14.19 -10.53 3.07
N THR A 105 12.90 -10.60 2.72
CA THR A 105 12.45 -10.85 1.35
C THR A 105 12.64 -9.63 0.45
N PHE A 106 12.58 -9.84 -0.86
CA PHE A 106 12.61 -8.71 -1.79
C PHE A 106 11.38 -7.81 -1.62
N TYR A 107 10.22 -8.41 -1.34
CA TYR A 107 9.01 -7.67 -0.99
C TYR A 107 9.25 -6.74 0.20
N ASP A 108 9.71 -7.27 1.33
CA ASP A 108 9.94 -6.51 2.56
C ASP A 108 10.88 -5.32 2.31
N ARG A 109 12.02 -5.59 1.66
CA ARG A 109 13.04 -4.59 1.36
C ARG A 109 12.57 -3.55 0.36
N SER A 110 11.82 -3.95 -0.67
CA SER A 110 11.29 -3.00 -1.65
C SER A 110 10.23 -2.09 -1.04
N LYS A 111 9.40 -2.59 -0.13
CA LYS A 111 8.42 -1.78 0.62
C LYS A 111 9.12 -0.85 1.60
N ALA A 112 10.11 -1.34 2.35
CA ALA A 112 10.90 -0.51 3.26
C ALA A 112 11.61 0.65 2.54
N LEU A 113 12.18 0.39 1.35
CA LEU A 113 12.84 1.42 0.55
C LEU A 113 11.86 2.48 0.01
N GLY A 114 10.59 2.15 -0.14
CA GLY A 114 9.56 3.09 -0.62
C GLY A 114 8.92 3.93 0.48
N GLU A 115 9.25 3.73 1.75
CA GLU A 115 8.66 4.49 2.83
C GLU A 115 9.07 5.96 2.81
N LEU A 116 8.08 6.83 2.99
CA LEU A 116 8.28 8.28 3.06
C LEU A 116 8.53 8.67 4.51
N ASN A 117 9.71 9.22 4.78
CA ASN A 117 10.15 9.59 6.13
C ASN A 117 10.44 11.10 6.18
N ASP A 118 9.42 11.91 5.96
CA ASP A 118 9.48 13.37 6.02
C ASP A 118 8.34 13.93 6.88
N GLU A 119 8.36 15.24 7.15
CA GLU A 119 7.38 15.88 8.04
C GLU A 119 6.00 16.09 7.41
N LYS A 120 5.88 15.97 6.08
CA LYS A 120 4.66 16.25 5.32
C LYS A 120 3.86 14.98 5.02
N ASN A 121 4.55 13.92 4.61
CA ASN A 121 3.94 12.70 4.13
C ASN A 121 3.78 11.65 5.24
N ILE A 122 2.87 10.71 5.04
CA ILE A 122 2.59 9.66 6.03
C ILE A 122 2.82 8.29 5.38
N THR A 123 3.54 7.42 6.06
CA THR A 123 3.65 6.01 5.72
C THR A 123 2.90 5.15 6.74
N LEU A 124 1.92 4.37 6.29
CA LEU A 124 1.16 3.45 7.12
C LEU A 124 1.72 2.03 6.97
N ARG A 125 2.33 1.50 8.03
CA ARG A 125 2.81 0.12 8.13
C ARG A 125 1.74 -0.74 8.74
N ASN A 126 1.04 -1.52 7.93
CA ASN A 126 -0.01 -2.40 8.46
C ASN A 126 -0.21 -3.64 7.61
N SER A 127 -0.73 -4.69 8.24
CA SER A 127 -1.42 -5.78 7.56
C SER A 127 -2.90 -5.45 7.44
N ILE A 128 -3.54 -5.95 6.38
CA ILE A 128 -4.97 -5.75 6.15
C ILE A 128 -5.68 -7.08 5.93
N VAL A 129 -6.94 -7.12 6.34
CA VAL A 129 -7.86 -8.22 6.03
C VAL A 129 -9.19 -7.65 5.55
N GLY A 130 -9.69 -8.21 4.46
CA GLY A 130 -10.98 -7.81 3.89
C GLY A 130 -11.31 -8.59 2.63
N PRO A 131 -12.48 -8.36 2.05
CA PRO A 131 -12.87 -9.02 0.81
C PRO A 131 -11.99 -8.54 -0.34
N ASP A 132 -11.54 -9.48 -1.16
CA ASP A 132 -10.87 -9.18 -2.42
C ASP A 132 -11.91 -8.80 -3.48
N ILE A 133 -11.64 -7.77 -4.27
CA ILE A 133 -12.47 -7.41 -5.42
C ILE A 133 -12.40 -8.52 -6.49
N ASN A 134 -11.21 -9.14 -6.64
CA ASN A 134 -11.03 -10.30 -7.51
C ASN A 134 -11.38 -11.58 -6.75
N PRO A 135 -12.37 -12.38 -7.20
CA PRO A 135 -12.72 -13.67 -6.57
C PRO A 135 -11.55 -14.66 -6.50
N LYS A 136 -10.54 -14.51 -7.35
CA LYS A 136 -9.30 -15.30 -7.35
C LYS A 136 -8.14 -14.58 -6.62
N GLY A 137 -8.46 -13.56 -5.84
CA GLY A 137 -7.48 -12.84 -5.03
C GLY A 137 -6.81 -13.71 -3.99
N ILE A 138 -5.63 -13.31 -3.57
CA ILE A 138 -4.76 -14.05 -2.64
C ILE A 138 -4.90 -13.58 -1.18
N GLY A 139 -5.84 -12.68 -0.93
CA GLY A 139 -6.06 -12.15 0.42
C GLY A 139 -6.47 -13.22 1.41
N LEU A 140 -6.09 -13.03 2.68
CA LEU A 140 -6.33 -14.00 3.75
C LEU A 140 -7.81 -14.38 3.90
N LEU A 141 -8.71 -13.39 3.84
CA LEU A 141 -10.15 -13.66 3.94
C LEU A 141 -10.64 -14.48 2.76
N ASN A 142 -10.23 -14.14 1.54
CA ASN A 142 -10.60 -14.87 0.33
C ASN A 142 -10.08 -16.30 0.38
N TRP A 143 -8.83 -16.51 0.77
CA TRP A 143 -8.26 -17.83 1.00
C TRP A 143 -9.08 -18.63 2.03
N PHE A 144 -9.43 -18.03 3.17
CA PHE A 144 -10.20 -18.69 4.23
C PHE A 144 -11.60 -19.12 3.77
N LEU A 145 -12.30 -18.25 3.06
CA LEU A 145 -13.66 -18.52 2.57
C LEU A 145 -13.74 -19.64 1.51
N HIS A 146 -12.61 -19.97 0.87
CA HIS A 146 -12.53 -21.05 -0.12
C HIS A 146 -12.00 -22.37 0.46
N GLN A 147 -11.77 -22.44 1.79
CA GLN A 147 -11.38 -23.70 2.41
C GLN A 147 -12.59 -24.62 2.61
N GLU A 148 -12.39 -25.90 2.39
CA GLU A 148 -13.38 -26.95 2.66
C GLU A 148 -12.82 -27.87 3.76
N GLY A 149 -13.72 -28.37 4.64
CA GLY A 149 -13.36 -29.27 5.72
C GLY A 149 -12.63 -28.60 6.89
N GLU A 150 -11.73 -29.33 7.53
CA GLU A 150 -10.97 -28.85 8.68
C GLU A 150 -9.64 -28.24 8.24
N ILE A 151 -9.33 -27.07 8.79
CA ILE A 151 -8.04 -26.39 8.59
C ILE A 151 -7.35 -26.10 9.91
N ASN A 152 -6.03 -26.08 9.91
CA ASN A 152 -5.25 -25.75 11.09
C ASN A 152 -5.25 -24.25 11.35
N GLY A 153 -5.48 -23.85 12.61
CA GLY A 153 -5.32 -22.49 13.09
C GLY A 153 -3.95 -22.26 13.74
N TYR A 154 -3.38 -21.10 13.54
CA TYR A 154 -2.12 -20.71 14.18
C TYR A 154 -2.37 -20.14 15.57
N THR A 155 -1.87 -20.79 16.61
CA THR A 155 -2.06 -20.35 18.01
C THR A 155 -1.03 -19.32 18.48
N LYS A 156 0.04 -19.10 17.72
CA LYS A 156 1.14 -18.18 18.07
C LYS A 156 1.36 -17.07 17.06
N ALA A 157 0.51 -16.96 16.05
CA ALA A 157 0.58 -15.85 15.09
C ALA A 157 -0.04 -14.59 15.73
N MET A 158 0.82 -13.73 16.26
CA MET A 158 0.40 -12.42 16.75
C MET A 158 0.20 -11.49 15.55
N TRP A 159 -0.97 -10.89 15.45
CA TRP A 159 -1.34 -10.04 14.32
C TRP A 159 -1.97 -8.74 14.81
N THR A 160 -1.51 -7.61 14.31
CA THR A 160 -1.95 -6.25 14.68
C THR A 160 -2.56 -5.47 13.51
N GLY A 161 -2.96 -6.18 12.45
CA GLY A 161 -3.53 -5.55 11.26
C GLY A 161 -4.94 -4.99 11.45
N GLN A 162 -5.44 -4.36 10.41
CA GLN A 162 -6.77 -3.74 10.36
C GLN A 162 -7.64 -4.38 9.29
N THR A 163 -8.95 -4.24 9.43
CA THR A 163 -9.86 -4.50 8.30
C THR A 163 -9.71 -3.40 7.25
N THR A 164 -10.01 -3.70 5.99
CA THR A 164 -9.99 -2.70 4.90
C THR A 164 -10.87 -1.49 5.23
N LEU A 165 -12.03 -1.70 5.88
CA LEU A 165 -12.91 -0.62 6.32
C LEU A 165 -12.27 0.23 7.43
N GLN A 166 -11.64 -0.42 8.43
CA GLN A 166 -10.98 0.33 9.51
C GLN A 166 -9.78 1.12 8.98
N LEU A 167 -9.04 0.55 8.03
CA LEU A 167 -7.93 1.25 7.38
C LEU A 167 -8.40 2.49 6.61
N ALA A 168 -9.51 2.40 5.88
CA ALA A 168 -10.10 3.55 5.20
C ALA A 168 -10.43 4.69 6.19
N LYS A 169 -11.00 4.35 7.37
CA LYS A 169 -11.25 5.34 8.43
C LYS A 169 -9.96 5.91 9.04
N THR A 170 -8.92 5.10 9.14
CA THR A 170 -7.60 5.56 9.60
C THR A 170 -6.98 6.55 8.59
N MET A 171 -7.10 6.28 7.30
CA MET A 171 -6.66 7.19 6.24
C MET A 171 -7.46 8.51 6.25
N GLU A 172 -8.77 8.44 6.44
CA GLU A 172 -9.63 9.63 6.56
C GLU A 172 -9.23 10.52 7.74
N GLN A 173 -8.80 9.94 8.85
CA GLN A 173 -8.32 10.69 10.01
C GLN A 173 -6.92 11.28 9.83
N ALA A 174 -6.13 10.69 8.93
CA ALA A 174 -4.77 11.10 8.65
C ALA A 174 -4.68 12.16 7.52
N ALA A 175 -5.70 12.24 6.68
CA ALA A 175 -5.86 13.23 5.62
C ALA A 175 -6.46 14.53 6.17
#